data_a0ac942586c961571d39f7b38b744216
#
_entry.id   a0ac942586c961571d39f7b38b744216
#
_cell.length_a   1.000
_cell.length_b   1.000
_cell.length_c   1.000
_cell.angle_alpha   90.00
_cell.angle_beta   90.00
_cell.angle_gamma   90.00
#
_symmetry.space_group_name_H-M   'P 1'
#
loop_
_entity.id
_entity.type
_entity.pdbx_description
1 polymer ?
#
loop_
_entity_poly.entity_id
_entity_poly.type
_entity_poly.pdbx_seq_one_letter_code
_entity_poly.pdbx_strand_id
1 'polypeptide(L)'
;MSEQNQFDWVDFYKELSGKLLQYKNNRSELVEKVKKIYEITGINLPTLEKDNQIVDIDPFTFFGLFNKKLTDANRLSILNAVAELFDVKAPVPTAFDSIPGLNPQNATFYYFIPDRGDDDIHNLWDLFDAALAYAKNPTPETIAQVSKYFDLCINKKGNGNSKITMGLYWIAPNSLLNLDQRNTWYIYKSGKLPEELVKTLPEIEAKIPSE
;
A
#
# COMPACT_ATOMS: atom_id res chain seq x y z
N MET A 1 -21.39 23.45 3.67
CA MET A 1 -20.50 22.30 3.97
C MET A 1 -19.41 22.36 2.93
N SER A 2 -18.16 22.63 3.33
CA SER A 2 -17.02 22.59 2.40
C SER A 2 -16.94 21.18 1.84
N GLU A 3 -16.86 21.03 0.52
CA GLU A 3 -16.53 19.74 -0.10
C GLU A 3 -15.22 19.27 0.55
N GLN A 4 -15.32 18.25 1.36
CA GLN A 4 -14.17 17.62 1.98
C GLN A 4 -13.36 17.01 0.83
N ASN A 5 -12.11 17.44 0.66
CA ASN A 5 -11.27 16.95 -0.41
C ASN A 5 -11.00 15.45 -0.18
N GLN A 6 -11.67 14.59 -0.93
CA GLN A 6 -11.57 13.14 -0.82
C GLN A 6 -10.15 12.59 -1.02
N PHE A 7 -9.24 13.41 -1.54
CA PHE A 7 -7.85 13.06 -1.82
C PHE A 7 -6.85 13.84 -0.96
N ASP A 8 -7.26 14.37 0.20
CA ASP A 8 -6.37 15.08 1.13
C ASP A 8 -5.23 14.19 1.69
N TRP A 9 -5.39 12.87 1.60
CA TRP A 9 -4.39 11.89 2.02
C TRP A 9 -3.17 11.78 1.09
N VAL A 10 -3.28 12.22 -0.18
CA VAL A 10 -2.27 11.97 -1.21
C VAL A 10 -0.92 12.59 -0.85
N ASP A 11 -0.90 13.85 -0.43
CA ASP A 11 0.36 14.54 -0.11
C ASP A 11 1.04 13.96 1.12
N PHE A 12 0.25 13.57 2.14
CA PHE A 12 0.76 12.90 3.33
C PHE A 12 1.41 11.56 2.99
N TYR A 13 0.72 10.72 2.20
CA TYR A 13 1.23 9.39 1.83
C TYR A 13 2.45 9.48 0.92
N LYS A 14 2.48 10.45 0.01
CA LYS A 14 3.63 10.71 -0.85
C LYS A 14 4.86 11.12 -0.06
N GLU A 15 4.72 12.05 0.90
CA GLU A 15 5.83 12.46 1.76
C GLU A 15 6.30 11.30 2.64
N LEU A 16 5.37 10.58 3.28
CA LEU A 16 5.67 9.40 4.08
C LEU A 16 6.40 8.33 3.28
N SER A 17 5.98 8.07 2.04
CA SER A 17 6.65 7.11 1.15
C SER A 17 8.11 7.49 0.90
N GLY A 18 8.38 8.76 0.63
CA GLY A 18 9.75 9.25 0.48
C GLY A 18 10.61 9.04 1.73
N LYS A 19 10.01 9.27 2.91
CA LYS A 19 10.70 9.08 4.20
C LYS A 19 10.91 7.61 4.56
N LEU A 20 10.05 6.70 4.08
CA LEU A 20 10.22 5.26 4.32
C LEU A 20 11.42 4.65 3.59
N LEU A 21 11.85 5.21 2.45
CA LEU A 21 12.97 4.65 1.67
C LEU A 21 14.26 4.48 2.48
N GLN A 22 14.53 5.35 3.46
CA GLN A 22 15.72 5.23 4.31
C GLN A 22 15.77 3.93 5.12
N TYR A 23 14.63 3.29 5.36
CA TYR A 23 14.54 2.04 6.13
C TYR A 23 14.72 0.78 5.27
N LYS A 24 14.84 0.89 3.95
CA LYS A 24 15.05 -0.25 3.06
C LYS A 24 16.19 -1.16 3.53
N ASN A 25 17.30 -0.54 3.98
CA ASN A 25 18.49 -1.23 4.48
C ASN A 25 18.63 -1.17 6.01
N ASN A 26 17.65 -0.63 6.72
CA ASN A 26 17.62 -0.53 8.18
C ASN A 26 16.22 -0.84 8.73
N ARG A 27 15.69 -2.01 8.36
CA ARG A 27 14.31 -2.42 8.67
C ARG A 27 14.06 -2.62 10.17
N SER A 28 15.10 -2.96 10.93
CA SER A 28 15.00 -3.06 12.39
C SER A 28 14.60 -1.74 13.05
N GLU A 29 15.08 -0.60 12.54
CA GLU A 29 14.67 0.72 13.03
C GLU A 29 13.19 1.00 12.70
N LEU A 30 12.72 0.58 11.51
CA LEU A 30 11.30 0.69 11.16
C LEU A 30 10.43 -0.15 12.10
N VAL A 31 10.86 -1.36 12.43
CA VAL A 31 10.17 -2.22 13.42
C VAL A 31 10.05 -1.53 14.77
N GLU A 32 11.12 -0.89 15.26
CA GLU A 32 11.07 -0.14 16.52
C GLU A 32 10.13 1.06 16.45
N LYS A 33 10.05 1.76 15.31
CA LYS A 33 9.06 2.83 15.12
C LYS A 33 7.63 2.28 15.10
N VAL A 34 7.39 1.12 14.51
CA VAL A 34 6.07 0.46 14.55
C VAL A 34 5.67 0.13 15.99
N LYS A 35 6.59 -0.40 16.81
CA LYS A 35 6.33 -0.64 18.24
C LYS A 35 5.96 0.64 18.98
N LYS A 36 6.67 1.73 18.70
CA LYS A 36 6.35 3.06 19.29
C LYS A 36 4.98 3.57 18.88
N ILE A 37 4.51 3.32 17.66
CA ILE A 37 3.13 3.65 17.26
C ILE A 37 2.13 2.95 18.19
N TYR A 38 2.38 1.68 18.54
CA TYR A 38 1.51 0.93 19.46
C TYR A 38 1.53 1.52 20.88
N GLU A 39 2.70 1.89 21.37
CA GLU A 39 2.87 2.51 22.68
C GLU A 39 2.16 3.87 22.77
N ILE A 40 2.33 4.73 21.76
CA ILE A 40 1.73 6.08 21.73
C ILE A 40 0.21 5.99 21.62
N THR A 41 -0.31 5.14 20.78
CA THR A 41 -1.75 5.10 20.47
C THR A 41 -2.55 4.25 21.44
N GLY A 42 -1.92 3.33 22.14
CA GLY A 42 -2.60 2.30 22.95
C GLY A 42 -3.49 1.37 22.10
N ILE A 43 -3.38 1.43 20.78
CA ILE A 43 -4.14 0.58 19.86
C ILE A 43 -3.42 -0.74 19.74
N ASN A 44 -4.11 -1.82 20.11
CA ASN A 44 -3.58 -3.16 19.94
C ASN A 44 -3.64 -3.54 18.45
N LEU A 45 -2.54 -3.33 17.73
CA LEU A 45 -2.40 -3.78 16.35
C LEU A 45 -2.06 -5.28 16.37
N PRO A 46 -2.72 -6.11 15.53
CA PRO A 46 -2.41 -7.53 15.50
C PRO A 46 -0.95 -7.72 15.14
N THR A 47 -0.34 -8.60 15.85
CA THR A 47 1.03 -9.00 15.63
C THR A 47 1.18 -9.72 14.31
N LEU A 48 2.26 -9.41 13.62
CA LEU A 48 2.50 -9.84 12.26
C LEU A 48 3.39 -11.10 12.18
N GLU A 49 3.80 -11.64 13.33
CA GLU A 49 4.74 -12.75 13.40
C GLU A 49 4.36 -13.73 14.52
N LYS A 50 5.01 -14.88 14.49
CA LYS A 50 4.92 -15.87 15.54
C LYS A 50 5.36 -15.28 16.89
N ASP A 51 4.72 -15.68 17.96
CA ASP A 51 5.00 -15.25 19.34
C ASP A 51 4.76 -13.73 19.60
N ASN A 52 3.86 -13.14 18.83
CA ASN A 52 3.46 -11.76 18.99
C ASN A 52 4.60 -10.73 18.79
N GLN A 53 5.56 -11.03 17.92
CA GLN A 53 6.66 -10.12 17.63
C GLN A 53 6.74 -9.78 16.14
N ILE A 54 6.98 -8.51 15.84
CA ILE A 54 7.37 -8.08 14.51
C ILE A 54 8.89 -8.28 14.39
N VAL A 55 9.29 -9.15 13.46
CA VAL A 55 10.72 -9.43 13.19
C VAL A 55 11.23 -8.58 12.04
N ASP A 56 10.42 -8.44 11.00
CA ASP A 56 10.73 -7.66 9.81
C ASP A 56 9.42 -7.11 9.21
N ILE A 57 9.50 -6.07 8.38
CA ILE A 57 8.32 -5.44 7.78
C ILE A 57 8.66 -4.85 6.41
N ASP A 58 7.78 -5.04 5.44
CA ASP A 58 7.79 -4.36 4.16
C ASP A 58 7.01 -3.03 4.20
N PRO A 59 7.25 -2.12 3.23
CA PRO A 59 6.63 -0.80 3.26
C PRO A 59 5.12 -0.83 3.01
N PHE A 60 4.60 -1.77 2.22
CA PHE A 60 3.16 -1.86 1.97
C PHE A 60 2.42 -2.40 3.19
N THR A 61 2.99 -3.36 3.92
CA THR A 61 2.46 -3.81 5.21
C THR A 61 2.48 -2.69 6.24
N PHE A 62 3.50 -1.83 6.22
CA PHE A 62 3.52 -0.62 7.05
C PHE A 62 2.31 0.28 6.75
N PHE A 63 2.03 0.59 5.48
CA PHE A 63 0.80 1.32 5.10
C PHE A 63 -0.46 0.55 5.48
N GLY A 64 -0.45 -0.77 5.43
CA GLY A 64 -1.52 -1.65 5.86
C GLY A 64 -1.90 -1.49 7.35
N LEU A 65 -1.00 -0.99 8.20
CA LEU A 65 -1.30 -0.75 9.62
C LEU A 65 -2.47 0.23 9.81
N PHE A 66 -2.59 1.22 8.95
CA PHE A 66 -3.65 2.23 8.98
C PHE A 66 -4.61 2.18 7.78
N ASN A 67 -4.33 1.35 6.75
CA ASN A 67 -5.20 1.13 5.58
C ASN A 67 -5.96 -0.21 5.63
N LYS A 68 -6.27 -0.70 6.81
CA LYS A 68 -7.17 -1.82 7.04
C LYS A 68 -8.47 -1.32 7.67
N LYS A 69 -9.46 -2.20 7.81
CA LYS A 69 -10.76 -1.85 8.42
C LYS A 69 -10.55 -1.41 9.88
N LEU A 70 -10.54 -0.10 10.11
CA LEU A 70 -10.40 0.59 11.39
C LEU A 70 -11.51 1.65 11.49
N THR A 71 -11.81 2.08 12.72
CA THR A 71 -12.58 3.33 12.92
C THR A 71 -11.73 4.53 12.49
N ASP A 72 -12.36 5.61 12.04
CA ASP A 72 -11.63 6.81 11.64
C ASP A 72 -10.84 7.42 12.80
N ALA A 73 -11.37 7.36 14.03
CA ALA A 73 -10.66 7.80 15.22
C ALA A 73 -9.35 7.03 15.45
N ASN A 74 -9.38 5.69 15.33
CA ASN A 74 -8.18 4.87 15.48
C ASN A 74 -7.18 5.12 14.34
N ARG A 75 -7.68 5.26 13.10
CA ARG A 75 -6.83 5.59 11.96
C ARG A 75 -6.14 6.93 12.14
N LEU A 76 -6.90 7.96 12.53
CA LEU A 76 -6.36 9.29 12.79
C LEU A 76 -5.31 9.28 13.92
N SER A 77 -5.56 8.52 15.00
CA SER A 77 -4.59 8.37 16.09
C SER A 77 -3.27 7.76 15.58
N ILE A 78 -3.33 6.70 14.76
CA ILE A 78 -2.14 6.09 14.15
C ILE A 78 -1.43 7.08 13.23
N LEU A 79 -2.17 7.79 12.37
CA LEU A 79 -1.56 8.72 11.41
C LEU A 79 -0.90 9.93 12.09
N ASN A 80 -1.44 10.41 13.22
CA ASN A 80 -0.78 11.43 14.04
C ASN A 80 0.54 10.92 14.62
N ALA A 81 0.56 9.71 15.18
CA ALA A 81 1.80 9.08 15.67
C ALA A 81 2.82 8.85 14.54
N VAL A 82 2.37 8.45 13.36
CA VAL A 82 3.20 8.32 12.16
C VAL A 82 3.76 9.68 11.75
N ALA A 83 2.94 10.73 11.71
CA ALA A 83 3.41 12.08 11.37
C ALA A 83 4.54 12.55 12.27
N GLU A 84 4.40 12.33 13.58
CA GLU A 84 5.41 12.68 14.58
C GLU A 84 6.68 11.84 14.42
N LEU A 85 6.55 10.51 14.41
CA LEU A 85 7.70 9.59 14.40
C LEU A 85 8.52 9.66 13.11
N PHE A 86 7.89 9.99 11.99
CA PHE A 86 8.54 10.06 10.67
C PHE A 86 8.79 11.50 10.21
N ASP A 87 8.48 12.50 11.05
CA ASP A 87 8.63 13.92 10.72
C ASP A 87 7.92 14.31 9.42
N VAL A 88 6.70 13.80 9.18
CA VAL A 88 5.88 14.15 8.02
C VAL A 88 5.29 15.54 8.24
N LYS A 89 5.47 16.44 7.28
CA LYS A 89 5.02 17.85 7.36
C LYS A 89 3.70 18.09 6.66
N ALA A 90 3.35 17.26 5.70
CA ALA A 90 2.04 17.30 5.07
C ALA A 90 0.93 17.12 6.10
N PRO A 91 -0.21 17.81 5.97
CA PRO A 91 -1.32 17.68 6.89
C PRO A 91 -1.80 16.23 7.00
N VAL A 92 -2.08 15.78 8.23
CA VAL A 92 -2.69 14.48 8.45
C VAL A 92 -4.08 14.46 7.80
N PRO A 93 -4.39 13.46 6.96
CA PRO A 93 -5.67 13.39 6.26
C PRO A 93 -6.85 13.25 7.22
N THR A 94 -7.97 13.83 6.83
CA THR A 94 -9.23 13.82 7.58
C THR A 94 -10.35 13.07 6.88
N ALA A 95 -10.18 12.75 5.60
CA ALA A 95 -11.11 11.97 4.79
C ALA A 95 -10.44 10.68 4.31
N PHE A 96 -11.14 9.54 4.47
CA PHE A 96 -10.59 8.21 4.22
C PHE A 96 -11.36 7.38 3.20
N ASP A 97 -12.50 7.88 2.71
CA ASP A 97 -13.43 7.12 1.85
C ASP A 97 -12.85 6.73 0.49
N SER A 98 -11.89 7.51 -0.01
CA SER A 98 -11.21 7.24 -1.28
C SER A 98 -9.98 6.34 -1.16
N ILE A 99 -9.60 5.94 0.06
CA ILE A 99 -8.44 5.09 0.31
C ILE A 99 -8.87 3.62 0.27
N PRO A 100 -8.38 2.82 -0.67
CA PRO A 100 -8.69 1.39 -0.68
C PRO A 100 -8.12 0.71 0.56
N GLY A 101 -8.96 -0.11 1.22
CA GLY A 101 -8.62 -0.74 2.49
C GLY A 101 -8.44 -2.25 2.39
N LEU A 102 -7.52 -2.80 3.19
CA LEU A 102 -7.29 -4.23 3.33
C LEU A 102 -8.31 -4.88 4.28
N ASN A 103 -8.60 -6.16 4.02
CA ASN A 103 -9.19 -7.02 5.03
C ASN A 103 -8.18 -7.20 6.17
N PRO A 104 -8.56 -6.96 7.45
CA PRO A 104 -7.66 -7.11 8.60
C PRO A 104 -7.02 -8.48 8.72
N GLN A 105 -7.71 -9.54 8.27
CA GLN A 105 -7.20 -10.91 8.30
C GLN A 105 -6.10 -11.18 7.25
N ASN A 106 -5.91 -10.28 6.29
CA ASN A 106 -4.94 -10.39 5.21
C ASN A 106 -4.24 -9.05 4.98
N ALA A 107 -3.78 -8.41 6.05
CA ALA A 107 -3.20 -7.06 5.99
C ALA A 107 -1.68 -7.02 5.77
N THR A 108 -1.01 -8.16 5.75
CA THR A 108 0.43 -8.28 5.43
C THR A 108 0.65 -8.60 3.96
N PHE A 109 1.69 -8.04 3.35
CA PHE A 109 2.08 -8.31 1.97
C PHE A 109 3.12 -9.44 1.86
N TYR A 110 3.49 -10.04 2.97
CA TYR A 110 4.30 -11.24 3.07
C TYR A 110 3.57 -12.31 3.89
N TYR A 111 4.01 -13.54 3.79
CA TYR A 111 3.45 -14.62 4.56
C TYR A 111 4.24 -14.84 5.86
N PHE A 112 3.64 -15.54 6.83
CA PHE A 112 4.29 -15.79 8.12
C PHE A 112 5.36 -16.88 8.02
N ILE A 113 6.35 -16.83 8.90
CA ILE A 113 7.30 -17.91 9.09
C ILE A 113 6.52 -19.19 9.55
N PRO A 114 6.78 -20.39 9.01
CA PRO A 114 7.89 -20.76 8.12
C PRO A 114 7.59 -20.66 6.61
N ASP A 115 6.42 -20.26 6.22
CA ASP A 115 5.95 -20.27 4.82
C ASP A 115 6.42 -19.06 3.98
N ARG A 116 7.10 -18.13 4.60
CA ARG A 116 7.68 -16.95 3.94
C ARG A 116 8.99 -17.30 3.25
N GLY A 117 9.14 -16.89 1.98
CA GLY A 117 10.42 -16.97 1.29
C GLY A 117 11.42 -15.94 1.82
N ASP A 118 12.70 -16.25 1.76
CA ASP A 118 13.80 -15.42 2.29
C ASP A 118 13.82 -14.01 1.67
N ASP A 119 13.48 -13.90 0.37
CA ASP A 119 13.49 -12.65 -0.39
C ASP A 119 12.14 -11.92 -0.45
N ASP A 120 11.07 -12.45 0.18
CA ASP A 120 9.71 -11.90 0.00
C ASP A 120 9.63 -10.44 0.45
N ILE A 121 10.13 -10.13 1.64
CA ILE A 121 10.15 -8.75 2.16
C ILE A 121 11.12 -7.87 1.37
N HIS A 122 12.26 -8.41 0.94
CA HIS A 122 13.24 -7.69 0.13
C HIS A 122 12.66 -7.28 -1.23
N ASN A 123 12.00 -8.21 -1.92
CA ASN A 123 11.33 -7.94 -3.20
C ASN A 123 10.23 -6.86 -3.08
N LEU A 124 9.49 -6.82 -1.95
CA LEU A 124 8.49 -5.78 -1.71
C LEU A 124 9.15 -4.39 -1.52
N TRP A 125 10.30 -4.33 -0.85
CA TRP A 125 11.09 -3.10 -0.77
C TRP A 125 11.64 -2.65 -2.12
N ASP A 126 12.10 -3.58 -2.94
CA ASP A 126 12.57 -3.28 -4.30
C ASP A 126 11.43 -2.81 -5.21
N LEU A 127 10.24 -3.42 -5.10
CA LEU A 127 9.04 -2.95 -5.81
C LEU A 127 8.66 -1.53 -5.38
N PHE A 128 8.70 -1.25 -4.08
CA PHE A 128 8.39 0.07 -3.53
C PHE A 128 9.33 1.16 -4.08
N ASP A 129 10.64 0.91 -4.04
CA ASP A 129 11.67 1.81 -4.54
C ASP A 129 11.52 2.05 -6.06
N ALA A 130 11.35 0.97 -6.84
CA ALA A 130 11.12 1.04 -8.28
C ALA A 130 9.84 1.83 -8.62
N ALA A 131 8.76 1.62 -7.87
CA ALA A 131 7.49 2.33 -8.07
C ALA A 131 7.62 3.83 -7.82
N LEU A 132 8.33 4.24 -6.76
CA LEU A 132 8.59 5.65 -6.49
C LEU A 132 9.50 6.29 -7.54
N ALA A 133 10.52 5.57 -8.02
CA ALA A 133 11.37 6.01 -9.12
C ALA A 133 10.56 6.21 -10.42
N TYR A 134 9.69 5.27 -10.76
CA TYR A 134 8.78 5.38 -11.90
C TYR A 134 7.83 6.58 -11.76
N ALA A 135 7.19 6.73 -10.60
CA ALA A 135 6.25 7.82 -10.37
C ALA A 135 6.92 9.22 -10.48
N LYS A 136 8.21 9.29 -10.14
CA LYS A 136 9.01 10.52 -10.26
C LYS A 136 9.44 10.79 -11.71
N ASN A 137 9.83 9.77 -12.44
CA ASN A 137 10.34 9.88 -13.82
C ASN A 137 10.04 8.60 -14.60
N PRO A 138 8.90 8.52 -15.32
CA PRO A 138 8.53 7.36 -16.11
C PRO A 138 9.42 7.24 -17.37
N THR A 139 10.31 6.25 -17.36
CA THR A 139 11.19 5.88 -18.48
C THR A 139 11.07 4.39 -18.77
N PRO A 140 11.51 3.90 -19.95
CA PRO A 140 11.54 2.46 -20.22
C PRO A 140 12.27 1.65 -19.14
N GLU A 141 13.34 2.21 -18.57
CA GLU A 141 14.13 1.57 -17.53
C GLU A 141 13.34 1.45 -16.21
N THR A 142 12.67 2.54 -15.79
CA THR A 142 11.85 2.51 -14.55
C THR A 142 10.62 1.63 -14.73
N ILE A 143 10.01 1.58 -15.91
CA ILE A 143 8.92 0.65 -16.23
C ILE A 143 9.42 -0.80 -16.10
N ALA A 144 10.58 -1.13 -16.69
CA ALA A 144 11.14 -2.46 -16.63
C ALA A 144 11.45 -2.90 -15.19
N GLN A 145 11.94 -1.98 -14.34
CA GLN A 145 12.19 -2.27 -12.93
C GLN A 145 10.90 -2.55 -12.16
N VAL A 146 9.87 -1.72 -12.33
CA VAL A 146 8.55 -1.96 -11.70
C VAL A 146 7.99 -3.30 -12.15
N SER A 147 7.99 -3.59 -13.45
CA SER A 147 7.47 -4.84 -13.99
C SER A 147 8.18 -6.05 -13.40
N LYS A 148 9.52 -6.02 -13.36
CA LYS A 148 10.33 -7.10 -12.77
C LYS A 148 9.93 -7.42 -11.33
N TYR A 149 9.88 -6.42 -10.47
CA TYR A 149 9.58 -6.64 -9.05
C TYR A 149 8.09 -6.88 -8.80
N PHE A 150 7.21 -6.32 -9.64
CA PHE A 150 5.79 -6.61 -9.61
C PHE A 150 5.53 -8.11 -9.82
N ASP A 151 6.13 -8.70 -10.88
CA ASP A 151 5.98 -10.12 -11.19
C ASP A 151 6.50 -11.02 -10.05
N LEU A 152 7.59 -10.63 -9.39
CA LEU A 152 8.11 -11.34 -8.24
C LEU A 152 7.14 -11.28 -7.05
N CYS A 153 6.46 -10.14 -6.82
CA CYS A 153 5.61 -9.93 -5.66
C CYS A 153 4.20 -10.51 -5.82
N ILE A 154 3.58 -10.43 -7.01
CA ILE A 154 2.21 -10.91 -7.21
C ILE A 154 2.07 -12.43 -7.10
N ASN A 155 3.16 -13.16 -7.37
CA ASN A 155 3.19 -14.62 -7.34
C ASN A 155 3.48 -15.19 -5.94
N LYS A 156 3.68 -14.33 -4.93
CA LYS A 156 3.92 -14.77 -3.56
C LYS A 156 2.62 -15.14 -2.85
N LYS A 157 2.71 -16.13 -1.96
CA LYS A 157 1.56 -16.61 -1.17
C LYS A 157 0.92 -15.45 -0.39
N GLY A 158 -0.39 -15.30 -0.54
CA GLY A 158 -1.16 -14.24 0.11
C GLY A 158 -1.20 -12.91 -0.64
N ASN A 159 -0.51 -12.79 -1.77
CA ASN A 159 -0.56 -11.65 -2.67
C ASN A 159 -1.42 -11.94 -3.92
N GLY A 160 -1.38 -11.06 -4.88
CA GLY A 160 -2.09 -11.08 -6.15
C GLY A 160 -2.23 -9.66 -6.68
N ASN A 161 -2.70 -9.52 -7.92
CA ASN A 161 -2.82 -8.22 -8.59
C ASN A 161 -3.55 -7.17 -7.75
N SER A 162 -4.73 -7.50 -7.23
CA SER A 162 -5.54 -6.55 -6.46
C SER A 162 -4.81 -5.99 -5.24
N LYS A 163 -4.11 -6.85 -4.50
CA LYS A 163 -3.44 -6.43 -3.27
C LYS A 163 -2.17 -5.63 -3.55
N ILE A 164 -1.33 -6.10 -4.48
CA ILE A 164 -0.09 -5.40 -4.84
C ILE A 164 -0.41 -4.05 -5.47
N THR A 165 -1.36 -3.97 -6.40
CA THR A 165 -1.74 -2.71 -7.02
C THR A 165 -2.40 -1.74 -6.03
N MET A 166 -3.10 -2.24 -5.01
CA MET A 166 -3.59 -1.42 -3.90
C MET A 166 -2.44 -0.75 -3.13
N GLY A 167 -1.40 -1.50 -2.78
CA GLY A 167 -0.21 -0.96 -2.13
C GLY A 167 0.51 0.08 -3.00
N LEU A 168 0.63 -0.19 -4.29
CA LEU A 168 1.20 0.74 -5.26
C LEU A 168 0.38 2.04 -5.41
N TYR A 169 -0.95 1.93 -5.39
CA TYR A 169 -1.85 3.08 -5.42
C TYR A 169 -1.69 3.97 -4.19
N TRP A 170 -1.50 3.41 -2.98
CA TRP A 170 -1.29 4.23 -1.79
C TRP A 170 -0.07 5.16 -1.90
N ILE A 171 1.00 4.70 -2.54
CA ILE A 171 2.26 5.45 -2.61
C ILE A 171 2.37 6.37 -3.82
N ALA A 172 1.65 6.07 -4.89
CA ALA A 172 1.71 6.82 -6.15
C ALA A 172 0.36 6.82 -6.91
N PRO A 173 -0.73 7.37 -6.33
CA PRO A 173 -2.08 7.28 -6.89
C PRO A 173 -2.25 7.98 -8.24
N ASN A 174 -1.39 8.96 -8.55
CA ASN A 174 -1.41 9.68 -9.83
C ASN A 174 -0.69 8.92 -10.96
N SER A 175 0.03 7.85 -10.64
CA SER A 175 0.87 7.11 -11.60
C SER A 175 0.51 5.62 -11.69
N LEU A 176 -0.07 5.04 -10.64
CA LEU A 176 -0.34 3.62 -10.51
C LEU A 176 -1.79 3.39 -10.10
N LEU A 177 -2.48 2.51 -10.82
CA LEU A 177 -3.89 2.20 -10.58
C LEU A 177 -4.06 1.07 -9.56
N ASN A 178 -5.06 1.19 -8.70
CA ASN A 178 -5.57 0.05 -7.93
C ASN A 178 -6.45 -0.84 -8.84
N LEU A 179 -6.05 -2.08 -9.07
CA LEU A 179 -6.77 -3.05 -9.89
C LEU A 179 -7.55 -4.05 -9.04
N ASP A 180 -8.31 -3.54 -8.07
CA ASP A 180 -9.29 -4.36 -7.36
C ASP A 180 -10.47 -4.76 -8.26
N GLN A 181 -11.35 -5.62 -7.75
CA GLN A 181 -12.49 -6.14 -8.51
C GLN A 181 -13.39 -5.02 -9.05
N ARG A 182 -13.65 -3.95 -8.27
CA ARG A 182 -14.52 -2.84 -8.65
C ARG A 182 -13.91 -2.02 -9.77
N ASN A 183 -12.63 -1.65 -9.63
CA ASN A 183 -11.92 -0.86 -10.64
C ASN A 183 -11.71 -1.65 -11.92
N THR A 184 -11.36 -2.94 -11.82
CA THR A 184 -11.24 -3.84 -12.97
C THR A 184 -12.58 -3.97 -13.71
N TRP A 185 -13.69 -4.17 -12.98
CA TRP A 185 -15.03 -4.16 -13.60
C TRP A 185 -15.33 -2.82 -14.25
N TYR A 186 -15.04 -1.70 -13.59
CA TYR A 186 -15.27 -0.37 -14.14
C TYR A 186 -14.53 -0.16 -15.47
N ILE A 187 -13.27 -0.54 -15.51
CA ILE A 187 -12.42 -0.40 -16.70
C ILE A 187 -12.93 -1.27 -17.86
N TYR A 188 -13.19 -2.54 -17.63
CA TYR A 188 -13.39 -3.51 -18.70
C TYR A 188 -14.85 -3.84 -19.01
N LYS A 189 -15.79 -3.61 -18.08
CA LYS A 189 -17.17 -4.10 -18.19
C LYS A 189 -18.26 -3.05 -17.96
N SER A 190 -17.95 -1.89 -17.41
CA SER A 190 -18.96 -0.88 -17.08
C SER A 190 -19.54 -0.16 -18.30
N GLY A 191 -18.86 -0.15 -19.42
CA GLY A 191 -19.17 0.66 -20.61
C GLY A 191 -18.99 2.16 -20.39
N LYS A 192 -18.31 2.59 -19.30
CA LYS A 192 -18.08 4.01 -18.99
C LYS A 192 -16.85 4.58 -19.66
N LEU A 193 -15.90 3.74 -20.04
CA LEU A 193 -14.73 4.14 -20.80
C LEU A 193 -14.95 3.93 -22.29
N PRO A 194 -14.30 4.75 -23.16
CA PRO A 194 -14.36 4.56 -24.62
C PRO A 194 -13.90 3.14 -25.00
N GLU A 195 -14.67 2.45 -25.83
CA GLU A 195 -14.38 1.08 -26.24
C GLU A 195 -13.00 0.97 -26.92
N GLU A 196 -12.62 1.97 -27.72
CA GLU A 196 -11.31 2.03 -28.37
C GLU A 196 -10.17 2.07 -27.37
N LEU A 197 -10.32 2.80 -26.25
CA LEU A 197 -9.34 2.81 -25.18
C LEU A 197 -9.26 1.43 -24.51
N VAL A 198 -10.38 0.83 -24.17
CA VAL A 198 -10.40 -0.48 -23.52
C VAL A 198 -9.74 -1.56 -24.36
N LYS A 199 -9.90 -1.52 -25.69
CA LYS A 199 -9.25 -2.45 -26.64
C LYS A 199 -7.71 -2.33 -26.66
N THR A 200 -7.16 -1.22 -26.24
CA THR A 200 -5.70 -1.05 -26.17
C THR A 200 -5.09 -1.59 -24.86
N LEU A 201 -5.93 -1.91 -23.88
CA LEU A 201 -5.47 -2.42 -22.58
C LEU A 201 -5.24 -3.94 -22.65
N PRO A 202 -4.33 -4.47 -21.82
CA PRO A 202 -4.15 -5.92 -21.68
C PRO A 202 -5.47 -6.60 -21.28
N GLU A 203 -5.71 -7.81 -21.79
CA GLU A 203 -6.84 -8.61 -21.35
C GLU A 203 -6.68 -9.01 -19.89
N ILE A 204 -7.68 -8.67 -19.07
CA ILE A 204 -7.76 -9.08 -17.65
C ILE A 204 -9.16 -9.66 -17.42
N GLU A 205 -9.22 -10.81 -16.74
CA GLU A 205 -10.50 -11.36 -16.30
C GLU A 205 -11.14 -10.42 -15.26
N ALA A 206 -12.16 -9.68 -15.69
CA ALA A 206 -12.93 -8.78 -14.84
C ALA A 206 -14.19 -9.49 -14.32
N LYS A 207 -14.30 -9.64 -13.02
CA LYS A 207 -15.49 -10.19 -12.34
C LYS A 207 -16.45 -9.07 -11.98
N ILE A 208 -17.76 -9.34 -12.05
CA ILE A 208 -18.78 -8.42 -11.55
C ILE A 208 -18.62 -8.31 -10.03
N PRO A 209 -18.48 -7.10 -9.48
CA PRO A 209 -18.43 -6.92 -8.03
C PRO A 209 -19.71 -7.44 -7.38
N SER A 210 -19.61 -8.12 -6.24
CA SER A 210 -20.76 -8.36 -5.37
C SER A 210 -21.22 -7.03 -4.76
N GLU A 211 -22.54 -6.85 -4.68
CA GLU A 211 -23.16 -5.68 -4.04
C GLU A 211 -22.79 -5.53 -2.56
#